data_3abec4e884baf2bf39a18cfc21687706
#
_entry.id   3abec4e884baf2bf39a18cfc21687706
#
_cell.length_a   1.000
_cell.length_b   1.000
_cell.length_c   1.000
_cell.angle_alpha   90.00
_cell.angle_beta   90.00
_cell.angle_gamma   90.00
#
_symmetry.space_group_name_H-M   'P 1'
#
loop_
_entity.id
_entity.type
_entity.pdbx_description
1 polymer ?
#
loop_
_entity_poly.entity_id
_entity_poly.type
_entity_poly.pdbx_seq_one_letter_code
_entity_poly.pdbx_strand_id
1 'polypeptide(L)'
;AQSGTATRDNPNVLDFVITNVMIIDAKLGIIKADIGIRDGRIVGIGQAGNPDTMDNVTPNMIIGASTEVHNGAHLIATAGGIDTHIHFICPQQAQHAIESGVTTLIGGGTGPADGTHATTCTPGAWYMERMFQAAEALPVNVGFFGKGNCSTLDPLREQIEAGALGLKIHEDWGATPAVIDSALKVADEMDIQVAIHTDTLNESGFLEDTMKAIDGRVIHTFHTEGAGGGHAPDIIKAAMYPNVLPASTNPTRPFTKNTIDEHLDMLMVCHHLDKRVPEDVAFADSRIRPETIAAEDILHDMGVFSIMSSDSQAMGRIGEVVIRTWQTADKMKMQRGELGNEGNDNFRIKRYIAKYTINPAIAHGIA
;
A
#
# COMPACT_ATOMS: atom_id res chain seq x y z
N ALA A 1 15.88 -11.41 -32.69
CA ALA A 1 16.84 -12.46 -33.05
C ALA A 1 17.76 -12.77 -31.87
N GLN A 2 18.15 -14.02 -31.71
CA GLN A 2 19.02 -14.47 -30.63
C GLN A 2 20.50 -14.53 -31.13
N SER A 3 21.42 -14.05 -30.27
CA SER A 3 22.85 -14.17 -30.55
C SER A 3 23.36 -15.55 -30.14
N GLY A 4 23.80 -16.36 -31.11
CA GLY A 4 24.37 -17.68 -30.85
C GLY A 4 25.77 -17.66 -30.23
N THR A 5 26.45 -16.52 -30.26
CA THR A 5 27.80 -16.32 -29.72
C THR A 5 27.84 -15.64 -28.37
N ALA A 6 26.73 -15.01 -27.94
CA ALA A 6 26.62 -14.33 -26.66
C ALA A 6 26.19 -15.33 -25.58
N THR A 7 27.03 -15.53 -24.58
CA THR A 7 26.80 -16.43 -23.44
C THR A 7 26.54 -15.65 -22.17
N ARG A 8 26.10 -16.33 -21.09
CA ARG A 8 25.83 -15.74 -19.80
C ARG A 8 27.01 -14.99 -19.18
N ASP A 9 28.24 -15.34 -19.54
CA ASP A 9 29.46 -14.66 -19.07
C ASP A 9 29.57 -13.21 -19.59
N ASN A 10 28.88 -12.90 -20.70
CA ASN A 10 28.77 -11.53 -21.18
C ASN A 10 27.78 -10.75 -20.30
N PRO A 11 28.20 -9.66 -19.63
CA PRO A 11 27.37 -8.88 -18.71
C PRO A 11 26.13 -8.24 -19.37
N ASN A 12 26.13 -8.11 -20.69
CA ASN A 12 25.01 -7.54 -21.45
C ASN A 12 23.97 -8.56 -21.90
N VAL A 13 24.19 -9.87 -21.62
CA VAL A 13 23.24 -10.93 -21.95
C VAL A 13 22.22 -11.09 -20.82
N LEU A 14 20.95 -11.12 -21.20
CA LEU A 14 19.83 -11.30 -20.28
C LEU A 14 19.69 -12.77 -19.84
N ASP A 15 19.22 -12.97 -18.61
CA ASP A 15 18.74 -14.28 -18.13
C ASP A 15 17.33 -14.54 -18.63
N PHE A 16 16.47 -13.49 -18.58
CA PHE A 16 15.07 -13.54 -18.96
C PHE A 16 14.65 -12.24 -19.66
N VAL A 17 13.73 -12.34 -20.61
CA VAL A 17 13.16 -11.16 -21.28
C VAL A 17 11.68 -11.35 -21.55
N ILE A 18 10.89 -10.31 -21.25
CA ILE A 18 9.50 -10.21 -21.69
C ILE A 18 9.50 -9.30 -22.92
N THR A 19 9.13 -9.86 -24.08
CA THR A 19 9.17 -9.11 -25.34
C THR A 19 7.83 -8.55 -25.74
N ASN A 20 7.82 -7.39 -26.39
CA ASN A 20 6.64 -6.81 -27.04
C ASN A 20 5.46 -6.58 -26.08
N VAL A 21 5.71 -6.20 -24.84
CA VAL A 21 4.70 -5.98 -23.80
C VAL A 21 4.29 -4.49 -23.73
N MET A 22 3.03 -4.23 -23.38
CA MET A 22 2.60 -2.89 -23.02
C MET A 22 2.91 -2.66 -21.53
N ILE A 23 3.76 -1.69 -21.24
CA ILE A 23 4.14 -1.33 -19.87
C ILE A 23 3.28 -0.16 -19.44
N ILE A 24 2.65 -0.27 -18.28
CA ILE A 24 1.94 0.83 -17.62
C ILE A 24 2.65 1.11 -16.30
N ASP A 25 3.26 2.28 -16.23
CA ASP A 25 4.01 2.73 -15.07
C ASP A 25 3.72 4.20 -14.78
N ALA A 26 3.62 4.57 -13.50
CA ALA A 26 3.26 5.93 -13.09
C ALA A 26 4.32 6.97 -13.48
N LYS A 27 5.59 6.58 -13.50
CA LYS A 27 6.74 7.44 -13.79
C LYS A 27 7.13 7.39 -15.28
N LEU A 28 7.28 6.18 -15.84
CA LEU A 28 7.66 5.98 -17.24
C LEU A 28 6.50 6.27 -18.20
N GLY A 29 5.27 6.14 -17.76
CA GLY A 29 4.08 6.30 -18.59
C GLY A 29 3.56 4.99 -19.18
N ILE A 30 2.91 5.09 -20.35
CA ILE A 30 2.36 3.95 -21.09
C ILE A 30 3.22 3.76 -22.33
N ILE A 31 4.00 2.71 -22.36
CA ILE A 31 4.98 2.45 -23.43
C ILE A 31 4.91 1.01 -23.91
N LYS A 32 5.28 0.77 -25.14
CA LYS A 32 5.46 -0.56 -25.73
C LYS A 32 6.94 -0.86 -25.84
N ALA A 33 7.43 -1.88 -25.12
CA ALA A 33 8.85 -2.20 -25.07
C ALA A 33 9.07 -3.65 -24.63
N ASP A 34 10.34 -4.07 -24.59
CA ASP A 34 10.76 -5.29 -23.94
C ASP A 34 11.28 -4.97 -22.54
N ILE A 35 11.17 -5.91 -21.61
CA ILE A 35 11.69 -5.83 -20.23
C ILE A 35 12.80 -6.86 -20.10
N GLY A 36 14.04 -6.40 -19.94
CA GLY A 36 15.22 -7.27 -19.75
C GLY A 36 15.52 -7.49 -18.28
N ILE A 37 15.72 -8.76 -17.90
CA ILE A 37 15.99 -9.18 -16.53
C ILE A 37 17.30 -9.96 -16.51
N ARG A 38 18.15 -9.64 -15.50
CA ARG A 38 19.38 -10.34 -15.20
C ARG A 38 19.59 -10.39 -13.68
N ASP A 39 20.00 -11.52 -13.16
CA ASP A 39 20.25 -11.77 -11.74
C ASP A 39 19.07 -11.31 -10.85
N GLY A 40 17.83 -11.60 -11.31
CA GLY A 40 16.58 -11.25 -10.61
C GLY A 40 16.23 -9.76 -10.61
N ARG A 41 16.91 -8.92 -11.41
CA ARG A 41 16.69 -7.48 -11.50
C ARG A 41 16.35 -7.05 -12.92
N ILE A 42 15.48 -6.04 -13.06
CA ILE A 42 15.25 -5.35 -14.33
C ILE A 42 16.51 -4.53 -14.64
N VAL A 43 17.19 -4.86 -15.74
CA VAL A 43 18.42 -4.18 -16.18
C VAL A 43 18.19 -3.27 -17.37
N GLY A 44 17.04 -3.36 -18.03
CA GLY A 44 16.68 -2.50 -19.13
C GLY A 44 15.23 -2.60 -19.54
N ILE A 45 14.72 -1.49 -20.07
CA ILE A 45 13.41 -1.38 -20.74
C ILE A 45 13.69 -0.73 -22.09
N GLY A 46 13.37 -1.43 -23.19
CA GLY A 46 13.68 -0.96 -24.53
C GLY A 46 13.51 -2.03 -25.58
N GLN A 47 14.44 -2.13 -26.49
CA GLN A 47 14.46 -3.15 -27.53
C GLN A 47 15.54 -4.21 -27.19
N ALA A 48 15.11 -5.41 -26.87
CA ALA A 48 16.00 -6.54 -26.67
C ALA A 48 16.27 -7.28 -28.00
N GLY A 49 17.46 -7.84 -28.17
CA GLY A 49 17.75 -8.59 -29.37
C GLY A 49 19.22 -8.98 -29.55
N ASN A 50 19.56 -9.29 -30.78
CA ASN A 50 20.92 -9.58 -31.20
C ASN A 50 21.53 -8.37 -31.94
N PRO A 51 22.50 -7.65 -31.36
CA PRO A 51 23.12 -6.50 -32.00
C PRO A 51 23.88 -6.80 -33.27
N ASP A 52 24.24 -8.06 -33.52
CA ASP A 52 24.92 -8.47 -34.76
C ASP A 52 24.00 -8.45 -35.98
N THR A 53 22.66 -8.48 -35.75
CA THR A 53 21.66 -8.61 -36.82
C THR A 53 20.51 -7.63 -36.67
N MET A 54 20.47 -6.86 -35.57
CA MET A 54 19.41 -5.88 -35.27
C MET A 54 20.01 -4.55 -34.87
N ASP A 55 19.54 -3.48 -35.51
CA ASP A 55 19.86 -2.11 -35.11
C ASP A 55 19.11 -1.71 -33.83
N ASN A 56 19.69 -0.77 -33.09
CA ASN A 56 19.06 -0.13 -31.92
C ASN A 56 18.73 -1.07 -30.75
N VAL A 57 19.45 -2.18 -30.61
CA VAL A 57 19.36 -3.01 -29.39
C VAL A 57 19.80 -2.14 -28.21
N THR A 58 18.93 -2.06 -27.20
CA THR A 58 19.19 -1.28 -25.98
C THR A 58 20.40 -1.85 -25.24
N PRO A 59 21.32 -1.02 -24.73
CA PRO A 59 22.44 -1.48 -23.91
C PRO A 59 21.99 -2.43 -22.80
N ASN A 60 22.76 -3.50 -22.55
CA ASN A 60 22.48 -4.55 -21.57
C ASN A 60 21.23 -5.41 -21.86
N MET A 61 20.69 -5.38 -23.10
CA MET A 61 19.49 -6.14 -23.47
C MET A 61 19.76 -7.16 -24.61
N ILE A 62 20.88 -7.83 -24.55
CA ILE A 62 21.20 -8.88 -25.54
C ILE A 62 20.42 -10.16 -25.21
N ILE A 63 19.71 -10.68 -26.22
CA ILE A 63 19.13 -12.02 -26.17
C ILE A 63 20.18 -13.01 -26.62
N GLY A 64 20.79 -13.72 -25.68
CA GLY A 64 21.81 -14.73 -25.93
C GLY A 64 21.24 -16.15 -26.00
N ALA A 65 22.16 -17.12 -26.14
CA ALA A 65 21.80 -18.54 -26.24
C ALA A 65 21.12 -19.09 -24.96
N SER A 66 21.41 -18.50 -23.79
CA SER A 66 20.88 -18.90 -22.50
C SER A 66 19.69 -18.05 -22.02
N THR A 67 19.27 -17.05 -22.80
CA THR A 67 18.17 -16.17 -22.41
C THR A 67 16.81 -16.87 -22.57
N GLU A 68 16.02 -16.90 -21.49
CA GLU A 68 14.63 -17.31 -21.55
C GLU A 68 13.77 -16.16 -22.11
N VAL A 69 12.93 -16.45 -23.10
CA VAL A 69 12.14 -15.43 -23.79
C VAL A 69 10.65 -15.69 -23.57
N HIS A 70 9.98 -14.72 -22.96
CA HIS A 70 8.53 -14.71 -22.79
C HIS A 70 7.88 -13.70 -23.75
N ASN A 71 6.91 -14.15 -24.53
CA ASN A 71 6.18 -13.26 -25.44
C ASN A 71 5.12 -12.47 -24.66
N GLY A 72 5.30 -11.17 -24.54
CA GLY A 72 4.36 -10.24 -23.88
C GLY A 72 3.35 -9.59 -24.82
N ALA A 73 3.23 -10.04 -26.08
CA ALA A 73 2.23 -9.52 -27.01
C ALA A 73 0.81 -9.68 -26.44
N HIS A 74 0.03 -8.60 -26.49
CA HIS A 74 -1.32 -8.50 -25.91
C HIS A 74 -1.39 -8.55 -24.37
N LEU A 75 -0.25 -8.53 -23.69
CA LEU A 75 -0.18 -8.44 -22.22
C LEU A 75 0.16 -7.02 -21.78
N ILE A 76 -0.22 -6.73 -20.55
CA ILE A 76 0.15 -5.49 -19.84
C ILE A 76 1.07 -5.89 -18.67
N ALA A 77 2.22 -5.20 -18.59
CA ALA A 77 3.13 -5.31 -17.45
C ALA A 77 3.01 -4.06 -16.57
N THR A 78 2.92 -4.28 -15.28
CA THR A 78 2.94 -3.23 -14.26
C THR A 78 3.94 -3.61 -13.17
N ALA A 79 4.38 -2.65 -12.37
CA ALA A 79 5.04 -2.98 -11.11
C ALA A 79 4.10 -3.82 -10.24
N GLY A 80 4.65 -4.71 -9.42
CA GLY A 80 3.87 -5.45 -8.42
C GLY A 80 3.24 -4.52 -7.39
N GLY A 81 2.05 -4.87 -6.90
CA GLY A 81 1.34 -4.09 -5.90
C GLY A 81 2.04 -4.12 -4.54
N ILE A 82 1.95 -3.01 -3.83
CA ILE A 82 2.40 -2.84 -2.44
C ILE A 82 1.18 -2.51 -1.60
N ASP A 83 0.87 -3.36 -0.63
CA ASP A 83 -0.19 -3.11 0.34
C ASP A 83 0.43 -2.70 1.67
N THR A 84 0.10 -1.51 2.14
CA THR A 84 0.70 -0.89 3.34
C THR A 84 -0.12 -1.08 4.61
N HIS A 85 -1.21 -1.85 4.54
CA HIS A 85 -2.10 -2.06 5.69
C HIS A 85 -2.46 -3.54 5.85
N ILE A 86 -1.52 -4.32 6.39
CA ILE A 86 -1.65 -5.77 6.53
C ILE A 86 -1.71 -6.16 8.01
N HIS A 87 -2.76 -6.88 8.39
CA HIS A 87 -2.84 -7.62 9.63
C HIS A 87 -2.28 -9.03 9.40
N PHE A 88 -1.08 -9.32 9.91
CA PHE A 88 -0.45 -10.63 9.76
C PHE A 88 -1.05 -11.62 10.76
N ILE A 89 -2.25 -12.11 10.48
CA ILE A 89 -2.98 -13.09 11.31
C ILE A 89 -2.83 -14.47 10.69
N CYS A 90 -3.19 -14.62 9.43
CA CYS A 90 -3.18 -15.89 8.69
C CYS A 90 -2.23 -15.81 7.49
N PRO A 91 -1.23 -16.71 7.36
CA PRO A 91 -0.24 -16.66 6.26
C PRO A 91 -0.82 -16.92 4.88
N GLN A 92 -2.00 -17.54 4.79
CA GLN A 92 -2.70 -17.81 3.53
C GLN A 92 -2.98 -16.54 2.72
N GLN A 93 -3.04 -15.38 3.35
CA GLN A 93 -3.20 -14.12 2.64
C GLN A 93 -2.09 -13.84 1.61
N ALA A 94 -0.88 -14.36 1.82
CA ALA A 94 0.23 -14.19 0.88
C ALA A 94 -0.06 -14.82 -0.48
N GLN A 95 -0.76 -15.97 -0.51
CA GLN A 95 -1.19 -16.60 -1.75
C GLN A 95 -2.22 -15.73 -2.48
N HIS A 96 -3.23 -15.21 -1.77
CA HIS A 96 -4.22 -14.31 -2.33
C HIS A 96 -3.61 -12.99 -2.82
N ALA A 97 -2.56 -12.50 -2.14
CA ALA A 97 -1.81 -11.32 -2.57
C ALA A 97 -1.18 -11.56 -3.96
N ILE A 98 -0.40 -12.62 -4.11
CA ILE A 98 0.27 -12.96 -5.38
C ILE A 98 -0.76 -13.18 -6.50
N GLU A 99 -1.83 -13.91 -6.25
CA GLU A 99 -2.90 -14.18 -7.23
C GLU A 99 -3.61 -12.91 -7.71
N SER A 100 -3.60 -11.85 -6.90
CA SER A 100 -4.19 -10.55 -7.22
C SER A 100 -3.21 -9.47 -7.68
N GLY A 101 -1.91 -9.83 -7.82
CA GLY A 101 -0.87 -8.92 -8.30
C GLY A 101 -0.21 -8.06 -7.21
N VAL A 102 -0.46 -8.35 -5.93
CA VAL A 102 0.23 -7.70 -4.81
C VAL A 102 1.44 -8.53 -4.42
N THR A 103 2.62 -7.93 -4.47
CA THR A 103 3.91 -8.63 -4.28
C THR A 103 4.67 -8.19 -3.02
N THR A 104 4.18 -7.13 -2.35
CA THR A 104 4.79 -6.60 -1.13
C THR A 104 3.73 -6.30 -0.09
N LEU A 105 3.92 -6.82 1.10
CA LEU A 105 3.01 -6.69 2.25
C LEU A 105 3.71 -5.92 3.36
N ILE A 106 3.13 -4.79 3.78
CA ILE A 106 3.64 -3.99 4.89
C ILE A 106 2.58 -3.91 5.99
N GLY A 107 2.95 -4.25 7.21
CA GLY A 107 2.02 -4.28 8.34
C GLY A 107 2.64 -4.84 9.60
N GLY A 108 1.85 -5.54 10.39
CA GLY A 108 2.29 -6.18 11.61
C GLY A 108 1.20 -7.06 12.19
N GLY A 109 1.41 -7.64 13.35
CA GLY A 109 0.36 -8.42 13.98
C GLY A 109 0.76 -9.48 14.98
N THR A 110 2.05 -9.65 15.24
CA THR A 110 2.53 -10.56 16.28
C THR A 110 2.96 -9.79 17.51
N GLY A 111 2.55 -10.26 18.69
CA GLY A 111 2.91 -9.65 19.95
C GLY A 111 2.28 -10.41 21.13
N PRO A 112 2.48 -9.94 22.37
CA PRO A 112 2.08 -10.63 23.60
C PRO A 112 0.56 -10.62 23.85
N ALA A 113 -0.20 -9.82 23.15
CA ALA A 113 -1.64 -9.69 23.32
C ALA A 113 -2.36 -9.83 21.97
N ASP A 114 -3.59 -10.33 21.99
CA ASP A 114 -4.43 -10.46 20.79
C ASP A 114 -4.63 -9.13 20.07
N GLY A 115 -4.66 -8.02 20.81
CA GLY A 115 -4.72 -6.67 20.25
C GLY A 115 -3.59 -6.33 19.27
N THR A 116 -2.43 -6.99 19.31
CA THR A 116 -1.37 -6.78 18.33
C THR A 116 -1.78 -7.19 16.91
N HIS A 117 -2.60 -8.22 16.79
CA HIS A 117 -3.18 -8.63 15.50
C HIS A 117 -4.15 -7.58 14.96
N ALA A 118 -4.95 -6.98 15.83
CA ALA A 118 -5.94 -5.95 15.45
C ALA A 118 -5.31 -4.57 15.16
N THR A 119 -4.04 -4.35 15.50
CA THR A 119 -3.40 -3.03 15.45
C THR A 119 -2.26 -2.90 14.44
N THR A 120 -1.94 -3.95 13.71
CA THR A 120 -0.82 -4.01 12.75
C THR A 120 0.55 -3.66 13.35
N CYS A 121 0.74 -3.92 14.64
CA CYS A 121 1.99 -3.66 15.36
C CYS A 121 2.73 -4.96 15.66
N THR A 122 4.06 -4.98 15.49
CA THR A 122 4.95 -6.05 15.94
C THR A 122 5.90 -5.47 16.99
N PRO A 123 5.60 -5.60 18.31
CA PRO A 123 6.32 -4.89 19.36
C PRO A 123 7.59 -5.60 19.78
N GLY A 124 8.71 -4.87 19.78
CA GLY A 124 9.98 -5.30 20.34
C GLY A 124 10.79 -6.26 19.47
N ALA A 125 12.08 -6.33 19.74
CA ALA A 125 13.06 -7.06 18.93
C ALA A 125 12.76 -8.56 18.81
N TRP A 126 12.35 -9.20 19.91
CA TRP A 126 12.09 -10.64 19.92
C TRP A 126 10.93 -11.02 18.98
N TYR A 127 9.81 -10.29 19.03
CA TYR A 127 8.67 -10.55 18.14
C TYR A 127 8.99 -10.21 16.70
N MET A 128 9.77 -9.16 16.45
CA MET A 128 10.25 -8.80 15.13
C MET A 128 11.04 -9.94 14.49
N GLU A 129 11.99 -10.53 15.24
CA GLU A 129 12.76 -11.69 14.80
C GLU A 129 11.85 -12.90 14.48
N ARG A 130 10.85 -13.17 15.34
CA ARG A 130 9.89 -14.27 15.08
C ARG A 130 9.07 -14.03 13.81
N MET A 131 8.68 -12.78 13.55
CA MET A 131 7.96 -12.43 12.32
C MET A 131 8.82 -12.64 11.08
N PHE A 132 10.08 -12.24 11.10
CA PHE A 132 10.99 -12.51 9.97
C PHE A 132 11.16 -14.01 9.73
N GLN A 133 11.34 -14.80 10.79
CA GLN A 133 11.43 -16.26 10.65
C GLN A 133 10.14 -16.88 10.09
N ALA A 134 8.98 -16.42 10.53
CA ALA A 134 7.70 -16.88 10.00
C ALA A 134 7.47 -16.50 8.54
N ALA A 135 8.01 -15.37 8.12
CA ALA A 135 7.86 -14.86 6.76
C ALA A 135 8.86 -15.45 5.74
N GLU A 136 9.91 -16.15 6.19
CA GLU A 136 10.99 -16.66 5.32
C GLU A 136 10.47 -17.52 4.16
N ALA A 137 9.39 -18.27 4.38
CA ALA A 137 8.80 -19.15 3.36
C ALA A 137 7.70 -18.45 2.52
N LEU A 138 7.37 -17.21 2.78
CA LEU A 138 6.31 -16.52 2.03
C LEU A 138 6.82 -16.07 0.66
N PRO A 139 6.05 -16.26 -0.43
CA PRO A 139 6.46 -15.89 -1.78
C PRO A 139 6.24 -14.39 -2.09
N VAL A 140 6.31 -13.53 -1.08
CA VAL A 140 6.10 -12.08 -1.16
C VAL A 140 7.19 -11.33 -0.39
N ASN A 141 7.44 -10.09 -0.75
CA ASN A 141 8.23 -9.21 0.10
C ASN A 141 7.40 -8.80 1.33
N VAL A 142 8.06 -8.66 2.47
CA VAL A 142 7.41 -8.25 3.72
C VAL A 142 8.15 -7.10 4.37
N GLY A 143 7.38 -6.19 5.01
CA GLY A 143 7.90 -5.16 5.88
C GLY A 143 7.03 -5.11 7.15
N PHE A 144 7.66 -5.07 8.33
CA PHE A 144 6.94 -5.06 9.59
C PHE A 144 7.04 -3.71 10.29
N PHE A 145 5.90 -3.24 10.80
CA PHE A 145 5.85 -2.08 11.67
C PHE A 145 6.15 -2.48 13.12
N GLY A 146 7.05 -1.73 13.75
CA GLY A 146 7.18 -1.70 15.19
C GLY A 146 5.99 -0.97 15.83
N LYS A 147 5.74 -1.21 17.11
CA LYS A 147 4.71 -0.53 17.89
C LYS A 147 5.14 0.90 18.18
N GLY A 148 4.48 1.88 17.55
CA GLY A 148 4.76 3.31 17.72
C GLY A 148 4.21 3.93 19.00
N ASN A 149 3.31 3.22 19.72
CA ASN A 149 2.69 3.70 20.94
C ASN A 149 3.64 3.66 22.13
N CYS A 150 4.54 4.64 22.17
CA CYS A 150 5.49 4.84 23.27
C CYS A 150 5.78 6.34 23.42
N SER A 151 5.82 6.83 24.66
CA SER A 151 6.12 8.23 24.98
C SER A 151 7.62 8.49 25.24
N THR A 152 8.46 7.45 25.13
CA THR A 152 9.93 7.53 25.24
C THR A 152 10.58 7.03 23.97
N LEU A 153 11.78 7.51 23.65
CA LEU A 153 12.39 7.31 22.33
C LEU A 153 13.13 5.96 22.20
N ASP A 154 13.79 5.51 23.27
CA ASP A 154 14.68 4.34 23.21
C ASP A 154 13.97 3.05 22.80
N PRO A 155 12.75 2.69 23.32
CA PRO A 155 12.03 1.53 22.85
C PRO A 155 11.57 1.61 21.38
N LEU A 156 11.41 2.82 20.85
CA LEU A 156 11.08 3.03 19.44
C LEU A 156 12.31 2.79 18.55
N ARG A 157 13.49 3.30 18.95
CA ARG A 157 14.77 3.05 18.26
C ARG A 157 15.12 1.57 18.24
N GLU A 158 14.98 0.88 19.37
CA GLU A 158 15.24 -0.56 19.49
C GLU A 158 14.47 -1.38 18.44
N GLN A 159 13.22 -1.02 18.17
CA GLN A 159 12.40 -1.73 17.18
C GLN A 159 12.89 -1.49 15.74
N ILE A 160 13.35 -0.28 15.42
CA ILE A 160 13.92 0.02 14.09
C ILE A 160 15.27 -0.70 13.94
N GLU A 161 16.12 -0.68 14.96
CA GLU A 161 17.40 -1.42 14.99
C GLU A 161 17.19 -2.94 14.86
N ALA A 162 16.06 -3.46 15.35
CA ALA A 162 15.65 -4.85 15.18
C ALA A 162 15.10 -5.18 13.78
N GLY A 163 15.01 -4.20 12.87
CA GLY A 163 14.60 -4.39 11.47
C GLY A 163 13.17 -3.96 11.15
N ALA A 164 12.48 -3.26 12.04
CA ALA A 164 11.18 -2.69 11.69
C ALA A 164 11.34 -1.67 10.55
N LEU A 165 10.45 -1.77 9.54
CA LEU A 165 10.43 -0.86 8.38
C LEU A 165 9.98 0.55 8.77
N GLY A 166 9.21 0.67 9.83
CA GLY A 166 8.64 1.90 10.33
C GLY A 166 7.87 1.65 11.62
N LEU A 167 7.12 2.64 12.07
CA LEU A 167 6.34 2.57 13.30
C LEU A 167 4.84 2.68 13.00
N LYS A 168 4.02 1.92 13.74
CA LYS A 168 2.57 2.02 13.67
C LYS A 168 2.01 2.48 15.01
N ILE A 169 1.20 3.53 14.97
CA ILE A 169 0.41 4.04 16.10
C ILE A 169 -1.04 3.59 15.92
N HIS A 170 -1.66 3.10 16.97
CA HIS A 170 -3.06 2.70 17.01
C HIS A 170 -3.74 3.19 18.28
N GLU A 171 -5.01 3.60 18.19
CA GLU A 171 -5.78 4.11 19.33
C GLU A 171 -5.91 3.11 20.48
N ASP A 172 -6.02 1.82 20.21
CA ASP A 172 -6.12 0.76 21.24
C ASP A 172 -4.96 0.78 22.24
N TRP A 173 -3.82 1.34 21.84
CA TRP A 173 -2.63 1.51 22.67
C TRP A 173 -2.45 2.93 23.20
N GLY A 174 -3.43 3.83 22.93
CA GLY A 174 -3.37 5.25 23.27
C GLY A 174 -2.61 6.09 22.25
N ALA A 175 -3.31 6.62 21.25
CA ALA A 175 -2.73 7.53 20.23
C ALA A 175 -2.72 8.98 20.76
N THR A 176 -2.05 9.21 21.89
CA THR A 176 -1.95 10.53 22.53
C THR A 176 -1.00 11.47 21.79
N PRO A 177 -1.12 12.80 21.93
CA PRO A 177 -0.18 13.76 21.37
C PRO A 177 1.29 13.46 21.69
N ALA A 178 1.59 13.02 22.92
CA ALA A 178 2.95 12.68 23.34
C ALA A 178 3.50 11.44 22.61
N VAL A 179 2.65 10.44 22.36
CA VAL A 179 3.00 9.25 21.60
C VAL A 179 3.28 9.59 20.14
N ILE A 180 2.42 10.38 19.52
CA ILE A 180 2.57 10.84 18.14
C ILE A 180 3.89 11.61 17.97
N ASP A 181 4.16 12.56 18.85
CA ASP A 181 5.36 13.36 18.84
C ASP A 181 6.63 12.49 19.01
N SER A 182 6.62 11.54 19.94
CA SER A 182 7.76 10.65 20.16
C SER A 182 8.06 9.75 18.96
N ALA A 183 7.03 9.16 18.36
CA ALA A 183 7.19 8.32 17.19
C ALA A 183 7.74 9.12 16.00
N LEU A 184 7.23 10.32 15.76
CA LEU A 184 7.69 11.18 14.67
C LEU A 184 9.10 11.75 14.90
N LYS A 185 9.53 11.97 16.15
CA LYS A 185 10.92 12.31 16.46
C LYS A 185 11.89 11.19 16.06
N VAL A 186 11.54 9.94 16.37
CA VAL A 186 12.37 8.80 15.97
C VAL A 186 12.32 8.61 14.45
N ALA A 187 11.17 8.87 13.82
CA ALA A 187 11.04 8.82 12.38
C ALA A 187 11.96 9.82 11.67
N ASP A 188 11.99 11.05 12.13
CA ASP A 188 12.90 12.09 11.60
C ASP A 188 14.38 11.74 11.83
N GLU A 189 14.70 11.12 12.98
CA GLU A 189 16.07 10.72 13.34
C GLU A 189 16.57 9.53 12.50
N MET A 190 15.71 8.54 12.24
CA MET A 190 16.09 7.27 11.63
C MET A 190 15.63 7.12 10.17
N ASP A 191 15.05 8.17 9.60
CA ASP A 191 14.53 8.23 8.22
C ASP A 191 13.54 7.09 7.89
N ILE A 192 12.52 6.93 8.76
CA ILE A 192 11.48 5.92 8.59
C ILE A 192 10.08 6.54 8.57
N GLN A 193 9.08 5.78 8.12
CA GLN A 193 7.69 6.24 8.09
C GLN A 193 6.95 5.86 9.38
N VAL A 194 6.05 6.76 9.81
CA VAL A 194 5.03 6.47 10.82
C VAL A 194 3.68 6.31 10.12
N ALA A 195 3.01 5.19 10.38
CA ALA A 195 1.62 4.96 10.01
C ALA A 195 0.72 5.11 11.25
N ILE A 196 -0.47 5.67 11.07
CA ILE A 196 -1.38 5.92 12.20
C ILE A 196 -2.83 5.54 11.90
N HIS A 197 -3.44 4.80 12.82
CA HIS A 197 -4.87 4.74 13.06
C HIS A 197 -5.16 5.73 14.20
N THR A 198 -5.83 6.84 13.89
CA THR A 198 -6.05 7.92 14.85
C THR A 198 -7.17 7.58 15.84
N ASP A 199 -7.31 8.37 16.90
CA ASP A 199 -8.22 8.17 18.00
C ASP A 199 -9.70 8.35 17.60
N THR A 200 -10.40 7.28 17.30
CA THR A 200 -11.81 7.29 16.85
C THR A 200 -12.74 7.89 17.89
N LEU A 201 -12.50 7.60 19.17
CA LEU A 201 -13.35 8.02 20.28
C LEU A 201 -13.02 9.42 20.79
N ASN A 202 -11.97 10.06 20.24
CA ASN A 202 -11.49 11.37 20.68
C ASN A 202 -11.14 11.43 22.19
N GLU A 203 -10.63 10.33 22.73
CA GLU A 203 -10.27 10.22 24.15
C GLU A 203 -9.05 11.07 24.52
N SER A 204 -8.14 11.27 23.56
CA SER A 204 -6.88 12.03 23.71
C SER A 204 -6.93 13.41 23.03
N GLY A 205 -8.11 13.85 22.60
CA GLY A 205 -8.34 15.08 21.88
C GLY A 205 -8.97 14.84 20.50
N PHE A 206 -9.29 15.93 19.81
CA PHE A 206 -9.87 15.90 18.48
C PHE A 206 -8.78 15.89 17.38
N LEU A 207 -9.22 15.89 16.13
CA LEU A 207 -8.31 15.90 14.98
C LEU A 207 -7.27 17.03 15.06
N GLU A 208 -7.67 18.20 15.50
CA GLU A 208 -6.82 19.38 15.64
C GLU A 208 -5.66 19.16 16.62
N ASP A 209 -5.89 18.41 17.71
CA ASP A 209 -4.85 18.05 18.68
C ASP A 209 -3.85 17.06 18.08
N THR A 210 -4.35 16.09 17.33
CA THR A 210 -3.52 15.16 16.57
C THR A 210 -2.68 15.89 15.51
N MET A 211 -3.29 16.79 14.72
CA MET A 211 -2.55 17.57 13.72
C MET A 211 -1.50 18.48 14.33
N LYS A 212 -1.80 19.05 15.51
CA LYS A 212 -0.82 19.83 16.28
C LYS A 212 0.36 18.98 16.75
N ALA A 213 0.10 17.74 17.17
CA ALA A 213 1.17 16.82 17.59
C ALA A 213 2.02 16.35 16.41
N ILE A 214 1.45 16.21 15.23
CA ILE A 214 2.16 15.91 13.98
C ILE A 214 3.10 17.07 13.60
N ASP A 215 2.70 18.30 13.82
CA ASP A 215 3.50 19.52 13.66
C ASP A 215 4.19 19.61 12.28
N GLY A 216 3.43 19.38 11.22
CA GLY A 216 3.91 19.46 9.83
C GLY A 216 4.85 18.34 9.37
N ARG A 217 5.18 17.37 10.24
CA ARG A 217 5.97 16.19 9.86
C ARG A 217 5.16 15.22 8.98
N VAL A 218 5.84 14.46 8.13
CA VAL A 218 5.18 13.50 7.23
C VAL A 218 4.61 12.33 8.02
N ILE A 219 3.36 11.96 7.73
CA ILE A 219 2.69 10.83 8.36
C ILE A 219 1.74 10.13 7.39
N HIS A 220 1.68 8.79 7.46
CA HIS A 220 0.78 7.96 6.66
C HIS A 220 -0.48 7.65 7.50
N THR A 221 -1.62 8.24 7.13
CA THR A 221 -2.90 8.00 7.82
C THR A 221 -3.66 6.86 7.16
N PHE A 222 -4.10 5.89 7.97
CA PHE A 222 -4.90 4.76 7.50
C PHE A 222 -6.38 5.14 7.41
N HIS A 223 -7.14 4.47 6.50
CA HIS A 223 -8.59 4.65 6.32
C HIS A 223 -9.06 6.09 6.63
N THR A 224 -8.41 7.05 5.98
CA THR A 224 -8.55 8.49 6.28
C THR A 224 -9.96 9.05 6.02
N GLU A 225 -10.86 8.29 5.40
CA GLU A 225 -12.28 8.68 5.29
C GLU A 225 -13.09 8.36 6.56
N GLY A 226 -12.62 7.45 7.41
CA GLY A 226 -13.15 7.18 8.74
C GLY A 226 -13.87 5.85 8.94
N ALA A 227 -14.29 5.10 7.90
CA ALA A 227 -15.02 3.85 8.08
C ALA A 227 -14.20 2.77 8.80
N GLY A 228 -12.91 2.66 8.51
CA GLY A 228 -11.99 1.77 9.22
C GLY A 228 -11.61 2.24 10.63
N GLY A 229 -11.95 3.45 11.01
CA GLY A 229 -11.61 4.13 12.27
C GLY A 229 -10.87 5.45 12.05
N GLY A 230 -10.67 6.16 13.14
CA GLY A 230 -10.06 7.49 13.15
C GLY A 230 -11.03 8.56 13.61
N HIS A 231 -10.50 9.73 13.99
CA HIS A 231 -11.27 10.83 14.59
C HIS A 231 -12.65 11.00 13.96
N ALA A 232 -13.69 10.79 14.74
CA ALA A 232 -15.06 10.99 14.30
C ALA A 232 -15.54 12.40 14.69
N PRO A 233 -16.23 13.12 13.80
CA PRO A 233 -16.58 12.75 12.39
C PRO A 233 -15.55 13.16 11.35
N ASP A 234 -14.43 13.72 11.70
CA ASP A 234 -13.69 14.69 10.87
C ASP A 234 -12.33 14.19 10.35
N ILE A 235 -11.97 12.91 10.55
CA ILE A 235 -10.65 12.40 10.11
C ILE A 235 -10.35 12.69 8.63
N ILE A 236 -11.35 12.72 7.78
CA ILE A 236 -11.19 13.05 6.35
C ILE A 236 -10.54 14.42 6.12
N LYS A 237 -10.68 15.35 7.06
CA LYS A 237 -10.05 16.67 7.01
C LYS A 237 -8.52 16.59 7.11
N ALA A 238 -7.96 15.51 7.63
CA ALA A 238 -6.50 15.29 7.63
C ALA A 238 -5.92 15.33 6.21
N ALA A 239 -6.69 14.92 5.21
CA ALA A 239 -6.28 14.96 3.80
C ALA A 239 -6.10 16.39 3.23
N MET A 240 -6.45 17.44 3.96
CA MET A 240 -6.16 18.84 3.58
C MET A 240 -4.72 19.26 3.88
N TYR A 241 -4.01 18.52 4.71
CA TYR A 241 -2.65 18.86 5.11
C TYR A 241 -1.64 18.24 4.15
N PRO A 242 -0.68 19.03 3.60
CA PRO A 242 0.24 18.57 2.54
C PRO A 242 1.26 17.54 3.03
N ASN A 243 1.47 17.44 4.32
CA ASN A 243 2.37 16.49 4.98
C ASN A 243 1.68 15.16 5.34
N VAL A 244 0.38 15.05 5.15
CA VAL A 244 -0.38 13.81 5.38
C VAL A 244 -0.43 12.99 4.09
N LEU A 245 -0.11 11.70 4.20
CA LEU A 245 -0.23 10.71 3.13
C LEU A 245 -1.49 9.85 3.40
N PRO A 246 -2.67 10.29 2.90
CA PRO A 246 -3.92 9.62 3.22
C PRO A 246 -4.10 8.36 2.40
N ALA A 247 -4.49 7.27 3.08
CA ALA A 247 -4.80 6.00 2.46
C ALA A 247 -6.28 5.63 2.64
N SER A 248 -6.80 4.91 1.66
CA SER A 248 -8.08 4.21 1.73
C SER A 248 -7.89 2.73 2.00
N THR A 249 -8.91 2.11 2.55
CA THR A 249 -9.09 0.66 2.55
C THR A 249 -10.07 0.24 1.47
N ASN A 250 -9.83 -0.91 0.86
CA ASN A 250 -10.53 -1.29 -0.37
C ASN A 250 -12.04 -1.53 -0.25
N PRO A 251 -12.63 -1.97 0.88
CA PRO A 251 -14.07 -2.22 0.94
C PRO A 251 -14.95 -0.99 0.74
N THR A 252 -14.45 0.20 1.05
CA THR A 252 -15.20 1.45 0.79
C THR A 252 -15.18 1.85 -0.69
N ARG A 253 -14.35 1.19 -1.50
CA ARG A 253 -14.09 1.56 -2.90
C ARG A 253 -14.69 0.57 -3.90
N PRO A 254 -15.29 1.05 -4.99
CA PRO A 254 -15.94 2.35 -5.11
C PRO A 254 -17.22 2.42 -4.28
N PHE A 255 -17.70 3.62 -3.94
CA PHE A 255 -18.99 3.78 -3.29
C PHE A 255 -20.12 3.32 -4.22
N THR A 256 -20.91 2.37 -3.77
CA THR A 256 -22.06 1.78 -4.48
C THR A 256 -23.27 1.70 -3.55
N LYS A 257 -24.40 1.27 -4.07
CA LYS A 257 -25.63 1.11 -3.28
C LYS A 257 -25.50 0.11 -2.11
N ASN A 258 -24.57 -0.83 -2.19
CA ASN A 258 -24.39 -1.87 -1.17
C ASN A 258 -23.25 -1.56 -0.19
N THR A 259 -22.44 -0.52 -0.46
CA THR A 259 -21.21 -0.25 0.31
C THR A 259 -21.49 -0.03 1.80
N ILE A 260 -22.56 0.68 2.13
CA ILE A 260 -22.92 0.98 3.53
C ILE A 260 -23.28 -0.30 4.27
N ASP A 261 -24.19 -1.10 3.72
CA ASP A 261 -24.65 -2.34 4.35
C ASP A 261 -23.49 -3.34 4.52
N GLU A 262 -22.66 -3.50 3.47
CA GLU A 262 -21.49 -4.37 3.52
C GLU A 262 -20.50 -3.92 4.60
N HIS A 263 -20.29 -2.61 4.71
CA HIS A 263 -19.32 -2.07 5.65
C HIS A 263 -19.82 -2.11 7.10
N LEU A 264 -21.11 -1.87 7.33
CA LEU A 264 -21.76 -2.07 8.62
C LEU A 264 -21.62 -3.53 9.08
N ASP A 265 -21.92 -4.50 8.22
CA ASP A 265 -21.76 -5.91 8.53
C ASP A 265 -20.31 -6.28 8.86
N MET A 266 -19.37 -5.75 8.07
CA MET A 266 -17.93 -5.97 8.30
C MET A 266 -17.48 -5.40 9.63
N LEU A 267 -17.87 -4.18 9.99
CA LEU A 267 -17.54 -3.55 11.26
C LEU A 267 -18.13 -4.33 12.44
N MET A 268 -19.38 -4.75 12.35
CA MET A 268 -20.03 -5.56 13.38
C MET A 268 -19.25 -6.85 13.65
N VAL A 269 -18.79 -7.54 12.58
CA VAL A 269 -18.02 -8.79 12.71
C VAL A 269 -16.62 -8.53 13.29
N CYS A 270 -15.89 -7.55 12.76
CA CYS A 270 -14.51 -7.27 13.16
C CYS A 270 -14.38 -6.77 14.61
N HIS A 271 -15.40 -6.10 15.12
CA HIS A 271 -15.43 -5.58 16.49
C HIS A 271 -16.22 -6.46 17.46
N HIS A 272 -16.64 -7.67 17.04
CA HIS A 272 -17.43 -8.60 17.85
C HIS A 272 -18.73 -8.00 18.40
N LEU A 273 -19.35 -7.07 17.64
CA LEU A 273 -20.59 -6.42 18.02
C LEU A 273 -21.80 -7.32 17.77
N ASP A 274 -22.88 -7.12 18.54
CA ASP A 274 -24.11 -7.90 18.42
C ASP A 274 -25.26 -7.04 17.86
N LYS A 275 -25.80 -7.43 16.70
CA LYS A 275 -26.95 -6.75 16.07
C LYS A 275 -28.21 -6.68 16.93
N ARG A 276 -28.29 -7.48 18.00
CA ARG A 276 -29.41 -7.47 18.98
C ARG A 276 -29.22 -6.39 20.07
N VAL A 277 -28.04 -5.79 20.16
CA VAL A 277 -27.71 -4.73 21.11
C VAL A 277 -27.81 -3.38 20.39
N PRO A 278 -28.80 -2.52 20.74
CA PRO A 278 -28.99 -1.24 20.04
C PRO A 278 -27.78 -0.31 20.12
N GLU A 279 -27.03 -0.35 21.21
CA GLU A 279 -25.82 0.45 21.43
C GLU A 279 -24.70 0.04 20.46
N ASP A 280 -24.53 -1.27 20.21
CA ASP A 280 -23.57 -1.79 19.26
C ASP A 280 -23.90 -1.34 17.83
N VAL A 281 -25.19 -1.40 17.47
CA VAL A 281 -25.67 -0.92 16.16
C VAL A 281 -25.45 0.58 16.04
N ALA A 282 -25.78 1.37 17.05
CA ALA A 282 -25.57 2.81 17.05
C ALA A 282 -24.08 3.19 16.93
N PHE A 283 -23.20 2.44 17.56
CA PHE A 283 -21.76 2.62 17.40
C PHE A 283 -21.32 2.37 15.97
N ALA A 284 -21.75 1.25 15.38
CA ALA A 284 -21.42 0.92 13.99
C ALA A 284 -21.91 2.00 13.01
N ASP A 285 -23.17 2.42 13.14
CA ASP A 285 -23.79 3.48 12.32
C ASP A 285 -23.05 4.82 12.44
N SER A 286 -22.53 5.14 13.62
CA SER A 286 -21.79 6.39 13.84
C SER A 286 -20.47 6.45 13.07
N ARG A 287 -19.85 5.32 12.75
CA ARG A 287 -18.58 5.22 12.03
C ARG A 287 -18.75 5.14 10.51
N ILE A 288 -19.81 4.49 10.04
CA ILE A 288 -20.01 4.25 8.61
C ILE A 288 -20.87 5.38 8.01
N ARG A 289 -20.23 6.27 7.28
CA ARG A 289 -20.87 7.50 6.76
C ARG A 289 -20.89 7.52 5.25
N PRO A 290 -22.08 7.56 4.64
CA PRO A 290 -22.22 7.64 3.19
C PRO A 290 -21.49 8.86 2.59
N GLU A 291 -21.50 9.99 3.29
CA GLU A 291 -20.95 11.25 2.79
C GLU A 291 -19.44 11.20 2.62
N THR A 292 -18.71 10.70 3.62
CA THR A 292 -17.24 10.60 3.56
C THR A 292 -16.80 9.50 2.61
N ILE A 293 -17.49 8.37 2.60
CA ILE A 293 -17.20 7.25 1.69
C ILE A 293 -17.46 7.64 0.23
N ALA A 294 -18.53 8.38 -0.05
CA ALA A 294 -18.83 8.87 -1.39
C ALA A 294 -17.83 9.94 -1.84
N ALA A 295 -17.45 10.87 -0.95
CA ALA A 295 -16.47 11.91 -1.23
C ALA A 295 -15.08 11.33 -1.54
N GLU A 296 -14.72 10.21 -0.91
CA GLU A 296 -13.44 9.55 -1.09
C GLU A 296 -13.17 9.13 -2.54
N ASP A 297 -14.17 8.67 -3.32
CA ASP A 297 -14.02 8.37 -4.75
C ASP A 297 -13.51 9.59 -5.52
N ILE A 298 -14.13 10.75 -5.25
CA ILE A 298 -13.78 12.02 -5.90
C ILE A 298 -12.37 12.46 -5.47
N LEU A 299 -12.04 12.33 -4.19
CA LEU A 299 -10.73 12.69 -3.66
C LEU A 299 -9.62 11.78 -4.22
N HIS A 300 -9.91 10.50 -4.48
CA HIS A 300 -9.01 9.62 -5.23
C HIS A 300 -8.78 10.12 -6.66
N ASP A 301 -9.82 10.52 -7.35
CA ASP A 301 -9.73 10.99 -8.73
C ASP A 301 -9.03 12.36 -8.83
N MET A 302 -9.17 13.19 -7.81
CA MET A 302 -8.44 14.45 -7.68
C MET A 302 -6.95 14.25 -7.29
N GLY A 303 -6.57 13.06 -6.80
CA GLY A 303 -5.21 12.75 -6.36
C GLY A 303 -4.93 13.15 -4.92
N VAL A 304 -5.94 13.51 -4.14
CA VAL A 304 -5.82 13.84 -2.72
C VAL A 304 -5.50 12.59 -1.90
N PHE A 305 -6.28 11.52 -2.08
CA PHE A 305 -5.94 10.21 -1.53
C PHE A 305 -4.85 9.56 -2.37
N SER A 306 -3.69 9.35 -1.79
CA SER A 306 -2.48 8.95 -2.50
C SER A 306 -2.24 7.44 -2.52
N ILE A 307 -2.80 6.68 -1.57
CA ILE A 307 -2.54 5.26 -1.37
C ILE A 307 -3.87 4.49 -1.30
N MET A 308 -3.88 3.32 -1.95
CA MET A 308 -4.90 2.29 -1.78
C MET A 308 -4.29 1.10 -1.09
N SER A 309 -4.88 0.67 0.03
CA SER A 309 -4.47 -0.48 0.83
C SER A 309 -5.65 -1.40 1.13
N SER A 310 -5.44 -2.51 1.81
CA SER A 310 -6.51 -3.46 2.06
C SER A 310 -7.17 -3.36 3.42
N ASP A 311 -6.40 -3.19 4.48
CA ASP A 311 -6.81 -3.52 5.84
C ASP A 311 -7.08 -5.04 5.98
N SER A 312 -6.19 -5.84 5.36
CA SER A 312 -6.36 -7.28 5.22
C SER A 312 -6.49 -7.98 6.56
N GLN A 313 -7.46 -8.88 6.65
CA GLN A 313 -7.80 -9.70 7.82
C GLN A 313 -8.41 -8.92 9.01
N ALA A 314 -8.66 -7.62 8.84
CA ALA A 314 -9.53 -6.82 9.71
C ALA A 314 -10.71 -6.30 8.90
N MET A 315 -10.72 -5.03 8.47
CA MET A 315 -11.84 -4.45 7.73
C MET A 315 -11.57 -4.35 6.22
N GLY A 316 -10.91 -5.36 5.62
CA GLY A 316 -10.63 -5.39 4.19
C GLY A 316 -10.04 -6.70 3.67
N ARG A 317 -9.69 -6.72 2.38
CA ARG A 317 -9.33 -7.94 1.65
C ARG A 317 -8.14 -7.69 0.74
N ILE A 318 -7.03 -8.42 0.98
CA ILE A 318 -5.80 -8.30 0.18
C ILE A 318 -6.03 -8.53 -1.32
N GLY A 319 -6.88 -9.48 -1.67
CA GLY A 319 -7.18 -9.84 -3.06
C GLY A 319 -7.94 -8.77 -3.85
N GLU A 320 -8.40 -7.70 -3.23
CA GLU A 320 -9.24 -6.69 -3.85
C GLU A 320 -8.56 -5.32 -4.05
N VAL A 321 -7.31 -5.14 -3.64
CA VAL A 321 -6.60 -3.84 -3.75
C VAL A 321 -6.56 -3.35 -5.20
N VAL A 322 -6.08 -4.19 -6.10
CA VAL A 322 -5.92 -3.82 -7.52
C VAL A 322 -7.28 -3.62 -8.18
N ILE A 323 -8.19 -4.60 -8.05
CA ILE A 323 -9.48 -4.55 -8.74
C ILE A 323 -10.34 -3.38 -8.28
N ARG A 324 -10.41 -3.11 -6.96
CA ARG A 324 -11.20 -1.99 -6.42
C ARG A 324 -10.62 -0.63 -6.81
N THR A 325 -9.31 -0.54 -6.94
CA THR A 325 -8.65 0.67 -7.47
C THR A 325 -9.12 0.96 -8.90
N TRP A 326 -9.13 -0.05 -9.77
CA TRP A 326 -9.57 0.12 -11.16
C TRP A 326 -11.06 0.32 -11.31
N GLN A 327 -11.90 -0.33 -10.49
CA GLN A 327 -13.34 -0.08 -10.44
C GLN A 327 -13.64 1.37 -10.02
N THR A 328 -12.87 1.93 -9.09
CA THR A 328 -12.98 3.33 -8.70
C THR A 328 -12.59 4.26 -9.86
N ALA A 329 -11.50 3.94 -10.57
CA ALA A 329 -11.09 4.70 -11.76
C ALA A 329 -12.16 4.71 -12.85
N ASP A 330 -12.74 3.55 -13.14
CA ASP A 330 -13.80 3.38 -14.15
C ASP A 330 -15.06 4.18 -13.76
N LYS A 331 -15.53 4.05 -12.52
CA LYS A 331 -16.65 4.84 -12.00
C LYS A 331 -16.38 6.35 -12.14
N MET A 332 -15.19 6.80 -11.80
CA MET A 332 -14.82 8.21 -11.89
C MET A 332 -14.78 8.68 -13.34
N LYS A 333 -14.29 7.86 -14.27
CA LYS A 333 -14.35 8.17 -15.69
C LYS A 333 -15.80 8.32 -16.18
N MET A 334 -16.69 7.41 -15.78
CA MET A 334 -18.10 7.47 -16.15
C MET A 334 -18.80 8.72 -15.58
N GLN A 335 -18.48 9.11 -14.36
CA GLN A 335 -19.15 10.23 -13.68
C GLN A 335 -18.56 11.59 -13.98
N ARG A 336 -17.26 11.69 -14.26
CA ARG A 336 -16.52 12.94 -14.36
C ARG A 336 -15.90 13.19 -15.75
N GLY A 337 -16.01 12.21 -16.66
CA GLY A 337 -15.38 12.27 -17.98
C GLY A 337 -13.86 12.05 -17.91
N GLU A 338 -13.16 12.43 -18.96
CA GLU A 338 -11.70 12.30 -19.07
C GLU A 338 -10.97 13.21 -18.07
N LEU A 339 -9.85 12.70 -17.55
CA LEU A 339 -8.98 13.45 -16.65
C LEU A 339 -7.77 13.98 -17.42
N GLY A 340 -7.76 15.27 -17.71
CA GLY A 340 -6.74 15.93 -18.53
C GLY A 340 -7.33 16.52 -19.81
N ASN A 341 -6.48 17.13 -20.63
CA ASN A 341 -6.89 17.84 -21.83
C ASN A 341 -6.31 17.22 -23.13
N GLU A 342 -5.90 15.95 -23.07
CA GLU A 342 -5.18 15.29 -24.17
C GLU A 342 -6.05 14.41 -25.06
N GLY A 343 -7.38 14.40 -24.84
CA GLY A 343 -8.30 13.51 -25.57
C GLY A 343 -8.13 12.04 -25.25
N ASN A 344 -7.55 11.74 -24.09
CA ASN A 344 -7.36 10.39 -23.56
C ASN A 344 -7.34 10.42 -22.02
N ASP A 345 -7.40 9.23 -21.41
CA ASP A 345 -7.45 9.10 -19.94
C ASP A 345 -6.14 8.55 -19.34
N ASN A 346 -5.02 8.67 -20.07
CA ASN A 346 -3.72 8.15 -19.64
C ASN A 346 -3.23 8.78 -18.33
N PHE A 347 -3.61 10.03 -18.05
CA PHE A 347 -3.28 10.68 -16.79
C PHE A 347 -3.98 9.99 -15.59
N ARG A 348 -5.27 9.62 -15.73
CA ARG A 348 -5.98 8.84 -14.72
C ARG A 348 -5.34 7.47 -14.53
N ILE A 349 -5.00 6.77 -15.61
CA ILE A 349 -4.33 5.47 -15.54
C ILE A 349 -3.04 5.57 -14.70
N LYS A 350 -2.17 6.53 -15.00
CA LYS A 350 -0.94 6.75 -14.21
C LYS A 350 -1.21 7.10 -12.75
N ARG A 351 -2.23 7.92 -12.48
CA ARG A 351 -2.62 8.29 -11.11
C ARG A 351 -3.09 7.09 -10.29
N TYR A 352 -3.91 6.22 -10.89
CA TYR A 352 -4.48 5.09 -10.17
C TYR A 352 -3.48 3.96 -9.97
N ILE A 353 -2.62 3.67 -10.96
CA ILE A 353 -1.56 2.68 -10.77
C ILE A 353 -0.55 3.11 -9.70
N ALA A 354 -0.29 4.41 -9.57
CA ALA A 354 0.62 4.94 -8.55
C ALA A 354 0.16 4.62 -7.12
N LYS A 355 -1.14 4.50 -6.88
CA LYS A 355 -1.73 4.35 -5.54
C LYS A 355 -1.34 3.05 -4.82
N TYR A 356 -1.02 2.01 -5.56
CA TYR A 356 -0.59 0.73 -5.01
C TYR A 356 0.77 0.28 -5.54
N THR A 357 1.53 1.18 -6.18
CA THR A 357 2.90 0.91 -6.65
C THR A 357 3.87 1.96 -6.11
N ILE A 358 4.14 3.03 -6.88
CA ILE A 358 5.18 4.00 -6.53
C ILE A 358 4.86 4.85 -5.30
N ASN A 359 3.58 5.23 -5.07
CA ASN A 359 3.24 6.07 -3.93
C ASN A 359 3.51 5.37 -2.59
N PRO A 360 3.04 4.12 -2.33
CA PRO A 360 3.41 3.40 -1.12
C PRO A 360 4.91 3.10 -1.06
N ALA A 361 5.58 2.86 -2.19
CA ALA A 361 7.03 2.65 -2.20
C ALA A 361 7.79 3.89 -1.70
N ILE A 362 7.45 5.07 -2.20
CA ILE A 362 8.04 6.34 -1.73
C ILE A 362 7.67 6.60 -0.26
N ALA A 363 6.40 6.39 0.10
CA ALA A 363 5.92 6.64 1.46
C ALA A 363 6.69 5.84 2.52
N HIS A 364 7.17 4.65 2.18
CA HIS A 364 7.88 3.74 3.09
C HIS A 364 9.36 3.58 2.77
N GLY A 365 9.95 4.43 1.93
CA GLY A 365 11.39 4.45 1.66
C GLY A 365 11.94 3.21 0.95
N ILE A 366 11.11 2.51 0.15
CA ILE A 366 11.47 1.31 -0.61
C ILE A 366 11.42 1.51 -2.13
N ALA A 367 11.37 2.77 -2.59
CA ALA A 367 11.32 3.13 -4.02
C ALA A 367 12.68 3.07 -4.70
#